data_d35933f885858c0fa4b0c8e7d4bc1069
#
_entry.id   d35933f885858c0fa4b0c8e7d4bc1069
#
_cell.length_a   1.000
_cell.length_b   1.000
_cell.length_c   1.000
_cell.angle_alpha   90.00
_cell.angle_beta   90.00
_cell.angle_gamma   90.00
#
_symmetry.space_group_name_H-M   'P 1'
#
loop_
_entity.id
_entity.type
_entity.pdbx_description
1 polymer ?
#
loop_
_entity_poly.entity_id
_entity_poly.type
_entity_poly.pdbx_seq_one_letter_code
_entity_poly.pdbx_strand_id
1 'polypeptide(L)'
;TDKGRQGIFLRRAAPIQINFLGYPGTMGTKLYDYIISDETIIQENQKENYSEKIIYLTNCYQPNINERKITEKNFKKSDFHLPEDKFIFCNFNSSYKITPKIFNTWTEILREVNDSILWIYSTNNNVKINLKKEAEKRGIDPKRIIFTKKLKVEDHLKRIQLADIFLDTY
;
A
#
# COMPACT_ATOMS: atom_id res chain seq x y z
N THR A 1 9.50 9.48 9.99
CA THR A 1 9.36 8.00 10.14
C THR A 1 9.70 7.62 11.57
N ASP A 2 8.88 6.81 12.22
CA ASP A 2 9.00 6.47 13.67
C ASP A 2 10.35 5.89 14.11
N LYS A 3 11.18 5.46 13.17
CA LYS A 3 12.51 4.86 13.44
C LYS A 3 13.67 5.61 12.78
N GLY A 4 13.40 6.78 12.22
CA GLY A 4 14.41 7.60 11.57
C GLY A 4 15.39 8.21 12.61
N ARG A 5 16.70 8.08 12.39
CA ARG A 5 17.74 8.66 13.24
C ARG A 5 18.15 10.04 12.72
N GLN A 6 17.19 10.95 12.56
CA GLN A 6 17.40 12.29 11.99
C GLN A 6 18.45 13.12 12.76
N GLY A 7 18.60 12.88 14.06
CA GLY A 7 19.59 13.56 14.90
C GLY A 7 21.05 13.43 14.43
N ILE A 8 21.38 12.42 13.62
CA ILE A 8 22.73 12.27 13.04
C ILE A 8 23.06 13.44 12.13
N PHE A 9 22.08 13.92 11.36
CA PHE A 9 22.23 14.99 10.36
C PHE A 9 22.34 16.38 10.97
N LEU A 10 21.93 16.56 12.25
CA LEU A 10 22.08 17.83 12.97
C LEU A 10 23.54 18.31 13.07
N ARG A 11 24.48 17.39 13.11
CA ARG A 11 25.92 17.68 13.22
C ARG A 11 26.60 17.89 11.85
N ARG A 12 25.85 17.94 10.78
CA ARG A 12 26.38 18.09 9.43
C ARG A 12 27.50 17.10 9.15
N ALA A 13 27.17 15.80 9.26
CA ALA A 13 28.15 14.71 9.15
C ALA A 13 28.83 14.60 7.77
N ALA A 14 28.29 15.29 6.75
CA ALA A 14 28.84 15.35 5.40
C ALA A 14 28.67 16.75 4.81
N PRO A 15 29.55 17.17 3.86
CA PRO A 15 29.43 18.44 3.14
C PRO A 15 28.10 18.61 2.41
N ILE A 16 27.55 17.52 1.89
CA ILE A 16 26.24 17.46 1.22
C ILE A 16 25.39 16.40 1.91
N GLN A 17 24.16 16.76 2.28
CA GLN A 17 23.19 15.88 2.88
C GLN A 17 21.93 15.82 2.01
N ILE A 18 21.53 14.61 1.60
CA ILE A 18 20.46 14.41 0.63
C ILE A 18 19.34 13.56 1.27
N ASN A 19 18.11 14.02 1.17
CA ASN A 19 16.92 13.24 1.51
C ASN A 19 16.57 12.32 0.33
N PHE A 20 16.55 11.02 0.57
CA PHE A 20 16.24 10.03 -0.46
C PHE A 20 15.53 8.78 0.08
N LEU A 21 14.58 8.35 -0.69
CA LEU A 21 13.88 7.08 -0.73
C LEU A 21 12.83 6.83 0.37
N GLY A 22 12.91 7.40 1.55
CA GLY A 22 11.96 7.06 2.63
C GLY A 22 10.55 7.60 2.35
N TYR A 23 10.41 8.90 2.41
CA TYR A 23 9.19 9.65 2.08
C TYR A 23 9.57 10.87 1.24
N PRO A 24 8.94 11.10 0.09
CA PRO A 24 9.33 12.16 -0.83
C PRO A 24 8.79 13.54 -0.43
N GLY A 25 8.63 13.81 0.84
CA GLY A 25 8.25 15.09 1.40
C GLY A 25 9.45 15.87 1.93
N THR A 26 9.32 17.21 1.96
CA THR A 26 10.36 18.06 2.54
C THR A 26 10.64 17.70 3.99
N MET A 27 11.89 17.82 4.40
CA MET A 27 12.32 17.74 5.79
C MET A 27 12.04 19.03 6.56
N GLY A 28 11.69 20.13 5.85
CA GLY A 28 11.37 21.42 6.46
C GLY A 28 12.54 22.06 7.21
N THR A 29 13.78 21.74 6.83
CA THR A 29 14.97 22.20 7.55
C THR A 29 16.16 22.41 6.59
N LYS A 30 17.05 23.33 6.94
CA LYS A 30 18.31 23.60 6.21
C LYS A 30 19.39 22.52 6.42
N LEU A 31 19.08 21.45 7.13
CA LEU A 31 20.03 20.35 7.36
C LEU A 31 20.23 19.48 6.11
N TYR A 32 19.27 19.48 5.22
CA TYR A 32 19.35 18.76 3.95
C TYR A 32 19.48 19.76 2.81
N ASP A 33 20.44 19.51 1.94
CA ASP A 33 20.73 20.37 0.79
C ASP A 33 19.83 20.03 -0.39
N TYR A 34 19.57 18.74 -0.57
CA TYR A 34 18.84 18.19 -1.71
C TYR A 34 17.82 17.13 -1.28
N ILE A 35 16.81 16.98 -2.12
CA ILE A 35 15.91 15.83 -2.14
C ILE A 35 15.93 15.20 -3.53
N ILE A 36 16.02 13.86 -3.60
CA ILE A 36 15.90 13.14 -4.86
C ILE A 36 14.45 12.74 -5.06
N SER A 37 13.89 13.10 -6.22
CA SER A 37 12.52 12.83 -6.61
C SER A 37 12.38 12.63 -8.12
N ASP A 38 11.18 12.62 -8.63
CA ASP A 38 10.82 12.72 -10.04
C ASP A 38 9.71 13.75 -10.26
N GLU A 39 9.46 14.10 -11.52
CA GLU A 39 8.49 15.14 -11.89
C GLU A 39 7.03 14.75 -11.61
N THR A 40 6.74 13.45 -11.47
CA THR A 40 5.40 12.95 -11.11
C THR A 40 5.10 13.22 -9.65
N ILE A 41 6.09 13.04 -8.79
CA ILE A 41 5.94 13.20 -7.33
C ILE A 41 6.04 14.67 -6.91
N ILE A 42 7.03 15.42 -7.43
CA ILE A 42 7.21 16.84 -7.14
C ILE A 42 7.11 17.61 -8.45
N GLN A 43 5.94 18.14 -8.71
CA GLN A 43 5.68 18.95 -9.89
C GLN A 43 6.35 20.33 -9.76
N GLU A 44 6.56 21.02 -10.89
CA GLU A 44 7.20 22.33 -10.96
C GLU A 44 6.56 23.36 -10.01
N ASN A 45 5.23 23.41 -9.99
CA ASN A 45 4.44 24.33 -9.15
C ASN A 45 4.44 23.96 -7.65
N GLN A 46 5.07 22.86 -7.26
CA GLN A 46 5.17 22.42 -5.86
C GLN A 46 6.57 22.66 -5.26
N LYS A 47 7.54 23.06 -6.07
CA LYS A 47 8.94 23.26 -5.64
C LYS A 47 9.09 24.23 -4.48
N GLU A 48 8.29 25.26 -4.44
CA GLU A 48 8.30 26.27 -3.36
C GLU A 48 7.94 25.70 -1.97
N ASN A 49 7.28 24.54 -1.92
CA ASN A 49 6.93 23.87 -0.66
C ASN A 49 8.10 23.06 -0.07
N TYR A 50 9.24 23.01 -0.75
CA TYR A 50 10.41 22.24 -0.32
C TYR A 50 11.54 23.15 0.13
N SER A 51 12.14 22.85 1.28
CA SER A 51 13.33 23.56 1.78
C SER A 51 14.61 23.09 1.08
N GLU A 52 14.60 21.91 0.50
CA GLU A 52 15.68 21.28 -0.23
C GLU A 52 15.65 21.66 -1.72
N LYS A 53 16.81 21.66 -2.37
CA LYS A 53 16.90 21.69 -3.83
C LYS A 53 16.51 20.31 -4.37
N ILE A 54 15.68 20.27 -5.43
CA ILE A 54 15.18 19.01 -5.98
C ILE A 54 16.11 18.51 -7.07
N ILE A 55 16.54 17.26 -6.95
CA ILE A 55 17.24 16.50 -7.99
C ILE A 55 16.23 15.55 -8.62
N TYR A 56 15.91 15.76 -9.89
CA TYR A 56 14.98 14.91 -10.61
C TYR A 56 15.70 13.74 -11.25
N LEU A 57 15.20 12.51 -10.95
CA LEU A 57 15.55 11.33 -11.69
C LEU A 57 14.61 11.15 -12.88
N THR A 58 15.15 10.64 -13.97
CA THR A 58 14.37 10.30 -15.16
C THR A 58 13.40 9.15 -14.86
N ASN A 59 12.14 9.31 -15.22
CA ASN A 59 11.05 8.34 -15.09
C ASN A 59 10.54 8.10 -13.67
N CYS A 60 11.35 7.57 -12.74
CA CYS A 60 10.91 7.24 -11.39
C CYS A 60 12.06 7.39 -10.40
N TYR A 61 11.82 8.11 -9.30
CA TYR A 61 12.81 8.30 -8.24
C TYR A 61 13.04 7.03 -7.41
N GLN A 62 12.06 6.12 -7.38
CA GLN A 62 12.12 4.91 -6.58
C GLN A 62 12.73 3.76 -7.38
N PRO A 63 13.90 3.24 -6.98
CA PRO A 63 14.48 2.08 -7.62
C PRO A 63 13.62 0.84 -7.35
N ASN A 64 13.24 0.15 -8.41
CA ASN A 64 12.48 -1.08 -8.36
C ASN A 64 13.25 -2.21 -9.06
N ILE A 65 13.08 -3.44 -8.57
CA ILE A 65 13.61 -4.62 -9.23
C ILE A 65 12.65 -5.02 -10.33
N ASN A 66 13.11 -5.07 -11.57
CA ASN A 66 12.30 -5.48 -12.72
C ASN A 66 12.09 -7.00 -12.80
N GLU A 67 12.97 -7.78 -12.18
CA GLU A 67 13.00 -9.24 -12.24
C GLU A 67 12.68 -9.85 -10.87
N ARG A 68 11.41 -9.77 -10.46
CA ARG A 68 10.97 -10.50 -9.26
C ARG A 68 10.60 -11.92 -9.63
N LYS A 69 11.22 -12.89 -8.95
CA LYS A 69 10.84 -14.29 -9.09
C LYS A 69 9.41 -14.49 -8.59
N ILE A 70 8.60 -15.16 -9.42
CA ILE A 70 7.27 -15.65 -9.05
C ILE A 70 7.40 -17.16 -8.86
N THR A 71 6.81 -17.71 -7.81
CA THR A 71 6.83 -19.16 -7.55
C THR A 71 6.15 -19.93 -8.68
N GLU A 72 6.65 -21.12 -8.96
CA GLU A 72 6.02 -22.08 -9.90
C GLU A 72 4.82 -22.82 -9.30
N LYS A 73 4.54 -22.62 -8.00
CA LYS A 73 3.38 -23.22 -7.35
C LYS A 73 2.09 -22.80 -8.05
N ASN A 74 1.21 -23.76 -8.29
CA ASN A 74 -0.13 -23.50 -8.78
C ASN A 74 -1.10 -23.33 -7.61
N PHE A 75 -1.40 -22.09 -7.26
CA PHE A 75 -2.44 -21.80 -6.29
C PHE A 75 -3.83 -21.83 -6.93
N LYS A 76 -4.80 -22.38 -6.17
CA LYS A 76 -6.23 -22.36 -6.50
C LYS A 76 -6.94 -21.42 -5.54
N LYS A 77 -8.11 -20.93 -5.94
CA LYS A 77 -8.99 -20.14 -5.07
C LYS A 77 -9.30 -20.87 -3.75
N SER A 78 -9.50 -22.19 -3.82
CA SER A 78 -9.76 -23.06 -2.65
C SER A 78 -8.64 -23.05 -1.60
N ASP A 79 -7.37 -22.87 -2.00
CA ASP A 79 -6.23 -22.79 -1.06
C ASP A 79 -6.32 -21.58 -0.12
N PHE A 80 -7.10 -20.59 -0.50
CA PHE A 80 -7.33 -19.36 0.26
C PHE A 80 -8.79 -19.20 0.71
N HIS A 81 -9.60 -20.27 0.65
CA HIS A 81 -11.02 -20.25 0.98
C HIS A 81 -11.82 -19.24 0.16
N LEU A 82 -11.39 -18.97 -1.07
CA LEU A 82 -12.10 -18.11 -2.01
C LEU A 82 -13.12 -18.95 -2.80
N PRO A 83 -14.32 -18.41 -3.05
CA PRO A 83 -15.31 -19.07 -3.92
C PRO A 83 -14.84 -19.03 -5.38
N GLU A 84 -15.13 -20.09 -6.11
CA GLU A 84 -14.69 -20.22 -7.52
C GLU A 84 -15.47 -19.30 -8.46
N ASP A 85 -16.73 -19.07 -8.17
CA ASP A 85 -17.72 -18.40 -9.01
C ASP A 85 -17.91 -16.89 -8.70
N LYS A 86 -17.19 -16.33 -7.72
CA LYS A 86 -17.33 -14.94 -7.32
C LYS A 86 -16.23 -14.07 -7.92
N PHE A 87 -16.57 -12.80 -8.17
CA PHE A 87 -15.62 -11.75 -8.48
C PHE A 87 -14.82 -11.35 -7.24
N ILE A 88 -13.49 -11.26 -7.35
CA ILE A 88 -12.60 -11.07 -6.21
C ILE A 88 -11.95 -9.70 -6.27
N PHE A 89 -12.43 -8.80 -5.42
CA PHE A 89 -11.68 -7.60 -5.07
C PHE A 89 -10.66 -7.94 -3.99
N CYS A 90 -9.44 -7.42 -4.10
CA CYS A 90 -8.46 -7.65 -3.04
C CYS A 90 -7.81 -6.36 -2.55
N ASN A 91 -7.37 -6.39 -1.28
CA ASN A 91 -6.46 -5.39 -0.72
C ASN A 91 -5.48 -6.07 0.22
N PHE A 92 -4.19 -5.89 -0.05
CA PHE A 92 -3.11 -6.45 0.76
C PHE A 92 -2.26 -5.39 1.45
N ASN A 93 -2.73 -4.15 1.50
CA ASN A 93 -2.10 -3.08 2.27
C ASN A 93 -2.22 -3.31 3.77
N SER A 94 -1.41 -2.60 4.54
CA SER A 94 -1.48 -2.63 6.00
C SER A 94 -2.83 -2.11 6.49
N SER A 95 -3.43 -2.81 7.45
CA SER A 95 -4.79 -2.52 7.93
C SER A 95 -4.99 -1.11 8.51
N TYR A 96 -3.92 -0.45 9.00
CA TYR A 96 -4.01 0.94 9.47
C TYR A 96 -4.35 1.95 8.38
N LYS A 97 -4.15 1.59 7.11
CA LYS A 97 -4.53 2.40 5.94
C LYS A 97 -6.02 2.29 5.60
N ILE A 98 -6.72 1.31 6.16
CA ILE A 98 -8.16 1.13 5.92
C ILE A 98 -8.93 2.11 6.79
N THR A 99 -9.16 3.31 6.25
CA THR A 99 -9.95 4.35 6.92
C THR A 99 -11.45 4.07 6.78
N PRO A 100 -12.31 4.66 7.64
CA PRO A 100 -13.76 4.55 7.47
C PRO A 100 -14.25 4.99 6.08
N LYS A 101 -13.65 6.03 5.52
CA LYS A 101 -13.99 6.55 4.18
C LYS A 101 -13.70 5.51 3.10
N ILE A 102 -12.51 4.93 3.10
CA ILE A 102 -12.13 3.88 2.15
C ILE A 102 -13.03 2.66 2.29
N PHE A 103 -13.29 2.24 3.53
CA PHE A 103 -14.13 1.06 3.76
C PHE A 103 -15.58 1.30 3.34
N ASN A 104 -16.11 2.53 3.48
CA ASN A 104 -17.40 2.90 2.92
C ASN A 104 -17.44 2.69 1.41
N THR A 105 -16.45 3.24 0.68
CA THR A 105 -16.34 3.05 -0.78
C THR A 105 -16.29 1.57 -1.16
N TRP A 106 -15.50 0.75 -0.46
CA TRP A 106 -15.42 -0.68 -0.74
C TRP A 106 -16.74 -1.41 -0.49
N THR A 107 -17.48 -1.04 0.55
CA THR A 107 -18.79 -1.63 0.83
C THR A 107 -19.87 -1.18 -0.17
N GLU A 108 -19.77 0.04 -0.71
CA GLU A 108 -20.59 0.49 -1.85
C GLU A 108 -20.32 -0.34 -3.10
N ILE A 109 -19.05 -0.55 -3.46
CA ILE A 109 -18.66 -1.42 -4.56
C ILE A 109 -19.22 -2.85 -4.37
N LEU A 110 -19.08 -3.42 -3.17
CA LEU A 110 -19.64 -4.73 -2.89
C LEU A 110 -21.17 -4.77 -2.99
N ARG A 111 -21.86 -3.68 -2.71
CA ARG A 111 -23.32 -3.61 -2.85
C ARG A 111 -23.76 -3.57 -4.30
N GLU A 112 -23.02 -2.83 -5.15
CA GLU A 112 -23.29 -2.76 -6.59
C GLU A 112 -22.92 -4.07 -7.31
N VAL A 113 -21.87 -4.77 -6.84
CA VAL A 113 -21.42 -6.03 -7.42
C VAL A 113 -21.78 -7.19 -6.47
N ASN A 114 -23.02 -7.65 -6.56
CA ASN A 114 -23.59 -8.62 -5.61
C ASN A 114 -22.81 -9.94 -5.54
N ASP A 115 -22.32 -10.45 -6.67
CA ASP A 115 -21.56 -11.69 -6.77
C ASP A 115 -20.05 -11.50 -6.58
N SER A 116 -19.67 -10.68 -5.61
CA SER A 116 -18.26 -10.38 -5.31
C SER A 116 -17.92 -10.58 -3.84
N ILE A 117 -16.62 -10.70 -3.59
CA ILE A 117 -16.04 -10.73 -2.25
C ILE A 117 -14.90 -9.73 -2.15
N LEU A 118 -14.54 -9.36 -0.93
CA LEU A 118 -13.38 -8.55 -0.63
C LEU A 118 -12.36 -9.39 0.14
N TRP A 119 -11.20 -9.62 -0.48
CA TRP A 119 -10.11 -10.43 0.05
C TRP A 119 -9.02 -9.54 0.64
N ILE A 120 -8.88 -9.57 1.97
CA ILE A 120 -8.04 -8.64 2.71
C ILE A 120 -6.88 -9.37 3.40
N TYR A 121 -5.68 -8.77 3.36
CA TYR A 121 -4.58 -9.19 4.21
C TYR A 121 -4.79 -8.71 5.64
N SER A 122 -4.82 -9.62 6.59
CA SER A 122 -4.67 -9.30 8.01
C SER A 122 -4.26 -10.51 8.84
N THR A 123 -3.30 -10.33 9.74
CA THR A 123 -2.93 -11.31 10.77
C THR A 123 -3.53 -10.97 12.13
N ASN A 124 -4.10 -9.78 12.30
CA ASN A 124 -4.67 -9.30 13.56
C ASN A 124 -6.16 -9.70 13.65
N ASN A 125 -6.51 -10.50 14.65
CA ASN A 125 -7.87 -10.97 14.84
C ASN A 125 -8.87 -9.86 15.18
N ASN A 126 -8.46 -8.82 15.92
CA ASN A 126 -9.33 -7.68 16.22
C ASN A 126 -9.70 -6.91 14.94
N VAL A 127 -8.74 -6.74 14.03
CA VAL A 127 -9.00 -6.12 12.71
C VAL A 127 -10.03 -6.93 11.94
N LYS A 128 -9.89 -8.26 11.91
CA LYS A 128 -10.85 -9.15 11.21
C LYS A 128 -12.26 -9.03 11.78
N ILE A 129 -12.37 -9.06 13.10
CA ILE A 129 -13.66 -8.93 13.80
C ILE A 129 -14.28 -7.57 13.52
N ASN A 130 -13.50 -6.51 13.65
CA ASN A 130 -13.99 -5.14 13.47
C ASN A 130 -14.43 -4.87 12.02
N LEU A 131 -13.65 -5.29 11.02
CA LEU A 131 -14.02 -5.10 9.61
C LEU A 131 -15.28 -5.90 9.24
N LYS A 132 -15.47 -7.09 9.79
CA LYS A 132 -16.72 -7.85 9.60
C LYS A 132 -17.93 -7.16 10.24
N LYS A 133 -17.79 -6.64 11.47
CA LYS A 133 -18.84 -5.85 12.12
C LYS A 133 -19.16 -4.57 11.35
N GLU A 134 -18.13 -3.89 10.83
CA GLU A 134 -18.30 -2.67 10.04
C GLU A 134 -18.94 -2.95 8.67
N ALA A 135 -18.68 -4.12 8.06
CA ALA A 135 -19.37 -4.57 6.86
C ALA A 135 -20.87 -4.81 7.13
N GLU A 136 -21.19 -5.53 8.22
CA GLU A 136 -22.56 -5.82 8.63
C GLU A 136 -23.37 -4.55 8.90
N LYS A 137 -22.78 -3.56 9.62
CA LYS A 137 -23.42 -2.24 9.84
C LYS A 137 -23.75 -1.51 8.54
N ARG A 138 -23.04 -1.81 7.44
CA ARG A 138 -23.24 -1.24 6.10
C ARG A 138 -24.11 -2.11 5.20
N GLY A 139 -24.75 -3.15 5.77
CA GLY A 139 -25.61 -4.06 5.02
C GLY A 139 -24.90 -5.06 4.12
N ILE A 140 -23.59 -5.31 4.35
CA ILE A 140 -22.82 -6.30 3.62
C ILE A 140 -22.69 -7.57 4.47
N ASP A 141 -23.02 -8.73 3.90
CA ASP A 141 -22.79 -10.02 4.58
C ASP A 141 -21.30 -10.15 4.97
N PRO A 142 -20.99 -10.33 6.27
CA PRO A 142 -19.62 -10.50 6.74
C PRO A 142 -18.88 -11.70 6.12
N LYS A 143 -19.57 -12.66 5.54
CA LYS A 143 -18.99 -13.79 4.81
C LYS A 143 -18.32 -13.36 3.50
N ARG A 144 -18.72 -12.21 2.95
CA ARG A 144 -18.11 -11.62 1.77
C ARG A 144 -16.76 -10.95 2.06
N ILE A 145 -16.35 -10.84 3.34
CA ILE A 145 -15.03 -10.34 3.75
C ILE A 145 -14.16 -11.51 4.14
N ILE A 146 -13.23 -11.89 3.26
CA ILE A 146 -12.33 -13.02 3.43
C ILE A 146 -10.93 -12.51 3.76
N PHE A 147 -10.27 -13.17 4.74
CA PHE A 147 -8.95 -12.75 5.19
C PHE A 147 -7.87 -13.74 4.83
N THR A 148 -6.68 -13.22 4.54
CA THR A 148 -5.52 -14.04 4.23
C THR A 148 -4.30 -13.64 5.06
N LYS A 149 -3.34 -14.56 5.16
CA LYS A 149 -2.09 -14.40 5.92
C LYS A 149 -0.96 -13.89 5.02
N LYS A 150 0.13 -13.46 5.65
CA LYS A 150 1.39 -13.14 4.96
C LYS A 150 1.97 -14.40 4.30
N LEU A 151 2.46 -14.23 3.09
CA LEU A 151 3.24 -15.23 2.35
C LEU A 151 4.63 -14.68 2.06
N LYS A 152 5.54 -15.53 1.57
CA LYS A 152 6.77 -15.10 0.92
C LYS A 152 6.44 -14.28 -0.32
N VAL A 153 7.33 -13.38 -0.73
CA VAL A 153 7.06 -12.44 -1.84
C VAL A 153 6.70 -13.18 -3.13
N GLU A 154 7.44 -14.23 -3.44
CA GLU A 154 7.23 -15.03 -4.67
C GLU A 154 5.84 -15.70 -4.69
N ASP A 155 5.43 -16.25 -3.55
CA ASP A 155 4.11 -16.87 -3.37
C ASP A 155 3.01 -15.80 -3.36
N HIS A 156 3.29 -14.62 -2.80
CA HIS A 156 2.35 -13.51 -2.78
C HIS A 156 2.08 -12.97 -4.19
N LEU A 157 3.11 -12.81 -5.00
CA LEU A 157 2.96 -12.38 -6.39
C LEU A 157 2.14 -13.39 -7.21
N LYS A 158 2.28 -14.68 -6.91
CA LYS A 158 1.49 -15.73 -7.58
C LYS A 158 0.03 -15.70 -7.13
N ARG A 159 -0.25 -15.59 -5.82
CA ARG A 159 -1.63 -15.60 -5.34
C ARG A 159 -2.44 -14.37 -5.74
N ILE A 160 -1.80 -13.20 -5.95
CA ILE A 160 -2.49 -11.98 -6.44
C ILE A 160 -3.22 -12.25 -7.76
N GLN A 161 -2.69 -13.16 -8.59
CA GLN A 161 -3.29 -13.55 -9.87
C GLN A 161 -4.68 -14.22 -9.72
N LEU A 162 -5.08 -14.61 -8.49
CA LEU A 162 -6.41 -15.15 -8.20
C LEU A 162 -7.47 -14.07 -8.01
N ALA A 163 -7.05 -12.81 -7.84
CA ALA A 163 -7.96 -11.68 -7.71
C ALA A 163 -8.21 -11.02 -9.06
N ASP A 164 -9.40 -10.46 -9.23
CA ASP A 164 -9.80 -9.77 -10.45
C ASP A 164 -9.39 -8.29 -10.41
N ILE A 165 -9.54 -7.60 -9.26
CA ILE A 165 -9.17 -6.20 -9.09
C ILE A 165 -8.52 -5.97 -7.72
N PHE A 166 -7.44 -5.17 -7.70
CA PHE A 166 -6.85 -4.65 -6.48
C PHE A 166 -7.47 -3.28 -6.14
N LEU A 167 -8.09 -3.17 -4.97
CA LEU A 167 -8.60 -1.91 -4.44
C LEU A 167 -7.53 -1.27 -3.56
N ASP A 168 -6.98 -0.15 -4.00
CA ASP A 168 -5.93 0.52 -3.24
C ASP A 168 -6.46 1.40 -2.11
N THR A 169 -5.56 1.90 -1.28
CA THR A 169 -5.79 2.83 -0.18
C THR A 169 -5.09 4.15 -0.47
N TYR A 170 -5.63 5.26 0.05
CA TYR A 170 -4.97 6.57 -0.01
C TYR A 170 -3.75 6.62 0.90
#